data_7ed235af50f30186d254994c6f21323e
#
_entry.id   7ed235af50f30186d254994c6f21323e
#
_cell.length_a   1.000
_cell.length_b   1.000
_cell.length_c   1.000
_cell.angle_alpha   90.00
_cell.angle_beta   90.00
_cell.angle_gamma   90.00
#
_symmetry.space_group_name_H-M   'P 1'
#
loop_
_entity.id
_entity.type
_entity.pdbx_description
1 polymer ?
#
loop_
_entity_poly.entity_id
_entity_poly.type
_entity_poly.pdbx_seq_one_letter_code
_entity_poly.pdbx_strand_id
1 'polypeptide(L)'
;MLTYKDILFSTTKILSDNFNCDVIVENKEGTFENECFYVTLVPVAVKASTLKTNQKQLMLSVKYFGGSKLDNYDIADKLEGLFARSLKVKDRYLNISSVEPNFLVDEVGDMLDFLIYITYFDFIKLNNETCDNMQDINLDMKGWLNGITSNRYKL
;
A
#
# COMPACT_ATOMS: atom_id res chain seq x y z
N MET A 1 6.93 -11.55 3.27
CA MET A 1 5.78 -10.64 3.43
C MET A 1 6.31 -9.27 3.85
N LEU A 2 5.94 -8.21 3.17
CA LEU A 2 6.31 -6.85 3.53
C LEU A 2 5.29 -6.26 4.51
N THR A 3 5.78 -5.55 5.52
CA THR A 3 4.93 -4.82 6.46
C THR A 3 4.80 -3.35 6.03
N TYR A 4 3.75 -2.67 6.45
CA TYR A 4 3.60 -1.23 6.24
C TYR A 4 4.73 -0.43 6.88
N LYS A 5 5.26 -0.90 8.03
CA LYS A 5 6.43 -0.31 8.68
C LYS A 5 7.68 -0.39 7.80
N ASP A 6 7.92 -1.51 7.10
CA ASP A 6 9.07 -1.65 6.21
C ASP A 6 9.02 -0.62 5.07
N ILE A 7 7.83 -0.38 4.52
CA ILE A 7 7.61 0.61 3.45
C ILE A 7 7.84 2.02 3.99
N LEU A 8 7.27 2.33 5.14
CA LEU A 8 7.41 3.63 5.78
C LEU A 8 8.88 3.94 6.10
N PHE A 9 9.61 3.01 6.72
CA PHE A 9 11.03 3.18 7.03
C PHE A 9 11.91 3.31 5.78
N SER A 10 11.60 2.60 4.70
CA SER A 10 12.34 2.76 3.45
C SER A 10 12.13 4.14 2.85
N THR A 11 10.90 4.67 2.92
CA THR A 11 10.58 6.02 2.47
C THR A 11 11.29 7.07 3.31
N THR A 12 11.21 6.98 4.63
CA THR A 12 11.88 7.95 5.54
C THR A 12 13.39 7.93 5.37
N LYS A 13 13.98 6.76 5.14
CA LYS A 13 15.41 6.64 4.86
C LYS A 13 15.81 7.36 3.57
N ILE A 14 15.05 7.17 2.48
CA ILE A 14 15.32 7.87 1.22
C ILE A 14 15.25 9.38 1.41
N LEU A 15 14.27 9.88 2.16
CA LEU A 15 14.16 11.31 2.44
C LEU A 15 15.34 11.82 3.27
N SER A 16 15.70 11.14 4.35
CA SER A 16 16.84 11.53 5.21
C SER A 16 18.18 11.47 4.47
N ASP A 17 18.36 10.54 3.54
CA ASP A 17 19.60 10.40 2.77
C ASP A 17 19.75 11.50 1.69
N ASN A 18 18.66 12.10 1.22
CA ASN A 18 18.65 13.04 0.10
C ASN A 18 18.33 14.49 0.49
N PHE A 19 17.78 14.71 1.68
CA PHE A 19 17.42 16.02 2.18
C PHE A 19 18.03 16.26 3.57
N ASN A 20 18.51 17.46 3.78
CA ASN A 20 19.12 17.84 5.07
C ASN A 20 18.08 18.48 6.00
N CYS A 21 16.97 17.81 6.23
CA CYS A 21 15.91 18.24 7.13
C CYS A 21 15.31 17.04 7.89
N ASP A 22 14.60 17.34 8.96
CA ASP A 22 14.00 16.32 9.82
C ASP A 22 12.86 15.57 9.10
N VAL A 23 12.78 14.26 9.32
CA VAL A 23 11.70 13.41 8.81
C VAL A 23 10.89 12.86 9.97
N ILE A 24 9.63 13.27 10.06
CA ILE A 24 8.71 12.94 11.15
C ILE A 24 7.67 11.95 10.64
N VAL A 25 7.43 10.89 11.40
CA VAL A 25 6.45 9.84 11.07
C VAL A 25 5.24 9.87 11.98
N GLU A 26 5.44 10.29 13.24
CA GLU A 26 4.37 10.38 14.24
C GLU A 26 4.15 11.84 14.61
N ASN A 27 2.88 12.25 14.60
CA ASN A 27 2.50 13.59 15.03
C ASN A 27 2.75 13.72 16.54
N LYS A 28 3.88 14.33 16.89
CA LYS A 28 4.08 14.84 18.25
C LYS A 28 3.45 16.23 18.25
N GLU A 29 2.53 16.47 19.17
CA GLU A 29 1.93 17.78 19.39
C GLU A 29 3.04 18.85 19.49
N GLY A 30 3.15 19.69 18.46
CA GLY A 30 4.17 20.74 18.38
C GLY A 30 4.08 21.49 17.06
N THR A 31 4.33 22.77 17.10
CA THR A 31 4.52 23.61 15.91
C THR A 31 5.83 23.21 15.24
N PHE A 32 5.79 23.01 13.92
CA PHE A 32 7.01 22.80 13.13
C PHE A 32 7.78 24.12 13.04
N GLU A 33 8.84 24.25 13.84
CA GLU A 33 9.67 25.48 13.88
C GLU A 33 10.69 25.53 12.74
N ASN A 34 11.04 24.37 12.17
CA ASN A 34 12.05 24.23 11.12
C ASN A 34 11.49 23.46 9.92
N GLU A 35 12.21 23.55 8.79
CA GLU A 35 11.92 22.74 7.62
C GLU A 35 11.92 21.26 7.95
N CYS A 36 10.83 20.55 7.64
CA CYS A 36 10.69 19.15 7.93
C CYS A 36 9.77 18.43 6.94
N PHE A 37 9.98 17.12 6.82
CA PHE A 37 9.04 16.22 6.18
C PHE A 37 8.17 15.52 7.21
N TYR A 38 6.89 15.43 6.93
CA TYR A 38 5.96 14.57 7.66
C TYR A 38 5.43 13.48 6.73
N VAL A 39 5.67 12.23 7.09
CA VAL A 39 5.33 11.08 6.23
C VAL A 39 4.22 10.25 6.86
N THR A 40 3.15 10.07 6.10
CA THR A 40 2.00 9.24 6.49
C THR A 40 1.76 8.15 5.45
N LEU A 41 1.49 6.93 5.91
CA LEU A 41 1.10 5.81 5.06
C LEU A 41 -0.38 5.51 5.26
N VAL A 42 -1.13 5.50 4.16
CA VAL A 42 -2.56 5.21 4.13
C VAL A 42 -2.81 3.95 3.30
N PRO A 43 -3.21 2.83 3.92
CA PRO A 43 -3.68 1.66 3.18
C PRO A 43 -4.97 1.99 2.43
N VAL A 44 -5.00 1.75 1.10
CA VAL A 44 -6.16 2.08 0.25
C VAL A 44 -7.03 0.85 0.04
N ALA A 45 -6.44 -0.26 -0.41
CA ALA A 45 -7.19 -1.49 -0.68
C ALA A 45 -6.30 -2.74 -0.58
N VAL A 46 -6.92 -3.84 -0.21
CA VAL A 46 -6.36 -5.19 -0.31
C VAL A 46 -7.36 -6.04 -1.08
N LYS A 47 -6.96 -6.51 -2.26
CA LYS A 47 -7.81 -7.30 -3.15
C LYS A 47 -7.21 -8.70 -3.30
N ALA A 48 -8.02 -9.74 -3.18
CA ALA A 48 -7.59 -11.09 -3.51
C ALA A 48 -7.23 -11.17 -5.00
N SER A 49 -6.03 -11.63 -5.33
CA SER A 49 -5.57 -11.82 -6.70
C SER A 49 -5.54 -13.29 -7.07
N THR A 50 -5.02 -14.12 -6.18
CA THR A 50 -5.03 -15.59 -6.29
C THR A 50 -5.29 -16.20 -4.92
N LEU A 51 -5.40 -17.53 -4.84
CA LEU A 51 -5.54 -18.24 -3.55
C LEU A 51 -4.37 -17.98 -2.58
N LYS A 52 -3.21 -17.57 -3.08
CA LYS A 52 -1.99 -17.39 -2.27
C LYS A 52 -1.45 -15.96 -2.27
N THR A 53 -2.04 -15.06 -3.07
CA THR A 53 -1.55 -13.69 -3.22
C THR A 53 -2.66 -12.66 -3.15
N ASN A 54 -2.38 -11.54 -2.50
CA ASN A 54 -3.20 -10.34 -2.51
C ASN A 54 -2.50 -9.22 -3.28
N GLN A 55 -3.27 -8.46 -4.03
CA GLN A 55 -2.88 -7.16 -4.54
C GLN A 55 -3.15 -6.12 -3.44
N LYS A 56 -2.13 -5.39 -3.06
CA LYS A 56 -2.21 -4.31 -2.08
C LYS A 56 -2.01 -2.97 -2.76
N GLN A 57 -2.84 -2.02 -2.41
CA GLN A 57 -2.76 -0.63 -2.84
C GLN A 57 -2.62 0.25 -1.61
N LEU A 58 -1.66 1.13 -1.64
CA LEU A 58 -1.42 2.11 -0.58
C LEU A 58 -1.03 3.47 -1.16
N MET A 59 -1.19 4.50 -0.36
CA MET A 59 -0.78 5.85 -0.64
C MET A 59 0.19 6.30 0.47
N LEU A 60 1.31 6.88 0.06
CA LEU A 60 2.20 7.61 0.96
C LEU A 60 1.96 9.10 0.73
N SER A 61 1.69 9.83 1.80
CA SER A 61 1.65 11.30 1.80
C SER A 61 2.95 11.79 2.43
N VAL A 62 3.73 12.54 1.66
CA VAL A 62 4.98 13.16 2.08
C VAL A 62 4.74 14.67 2.08
N LYS A 63 4.50 15.21 3.27
CA LYS A 63 4.27 16.65 3.45
C LYS A 63 5.58 17.34 3.78
N TYR A 64 5.84 18.47 3.11
CA TYR A 64 6.98 19.32 3.38
C TYR A 64 6.50 20.67 3.92
N PHE A 65 7.09 21.08 5.03
CA PHE A 65 6.78 22.33 5.75
C PHE A 65 8.01 23.21 5.86
N GLY A 66 7.82 24.52 5.89
CA GLY A 66 8.85 25.50 6.21
C GLY A 66 9.56 26.13 5.01
N GLY A 67 9.27 25.70 3.78
CA GLY A 67 9.81 26.28 2.57
C GLY A 67 8.97 27.44 2.01
N SER A 68 9.58 28.26 1.15
CA SER A 68 8.83 29.18 0.31
C SER A 68 8.13 28.42 -0.83
N LYS A 69 7.24 29.10 -1.54
CA LYS A 69 6.55 28.49 -2.69
C LYS A 69 7.52 28.00 -3.77
N LEU A 70 8.63 28.72 -4.00
CA LEU A 70 9.65 28.30 -4.97
C LEU A 70 10.44 27.10 -4.46
N ASP A 71 10.78 27.05 -3.17
CA ASP A 71 11.43 25.90 -2.56
C ASP A 71 10.57 24.64 -2.68
N ASN A 72 9.24 24.78 -2.53
CA ASN A 72 8.31 23.68 -2.68
C ASN A 72 8.32 23.09 -4.10
N TYR A 73 8.50 23.90 -5.15
CA TYR A 73 8.66 23.38 -6.52
C TYR A 73 9.98 22.61 -6.67
N ASP A 74 11.09 23.14 -6.16
CA ASP A 74 12.39 22.45 -6.22
C ASP A 74 12.38 21.12 -5.44
N ILE A 75 11.68 21.08 -4.31
CA ILE A 75 11.50 19.86 -3.53
C ILE A 75 10.61 18.86 -4.29
N ALA A 76 9.53 19.31 -4.91
CA ALA A 76 8.65 18.44 -5.71
C ALA A 76 9.42 17.78 -6.88
N ASP A 77 10.22 18.55 -7.63
CA ASP A 77 11.04 18.03 -8.72
C ASP A 77 12.03 16.96 -8.24
N LYS A 78 12.67 17.19 -7.10
CA LYS A 78 13.57 16.21 -6.48
C LYS A 78 12.83 14.95 -6.04
N LEU A 79 11.65 15.09 -5.41
CA LEU A 79 10.81 13.95 -5.01
C LEU A 79 10.33 13.14 -6.21
N GLU A 80 9.93 13.81 -7.30
CA GLU A 80 9.59 13.11 -8.56
C GLU A 80 10.76 12.28 -9.08
N GLY A 81 11.98 12.82 -9.04
CA GLY A 81 13.17 12.08 -9.43
C GLY A 81 13.45 10.86 -8.56
N LEU A 82 13.26 10.97 -7.23
CA LEU A 82 13.50 9.89 -6.27
C LEU A 82 12.43 8.79 -6.34
N PHE A 83 11.17 9.17 -6.58
CA PHE A 83 10.02 8.26 -6.60
C PHE A 83 9.44 8.06 -8.01
N ALA A 84 10.27 8.17 -9.05
CA ALA A 84 9.81 8.15 -10.44
C ALA A 84 9.15 6.83 -10.88
N ARG A 85 9.61 5.68 -10.39
CA ARG A 85 9.14 4.37 -10.89
C ARG A 85 8.93 3.33 -9.81
N SER A 86 9.82 3.23 -8.86
CA SER A 86 9.78 2.16 -7.86
C SER A 86 10.38 2.60 -6.53
N LEU A 87 9.85 2.03 -5.46
CA LEU A 87 10.37 2.15 -4.12
C LEU A 87 11.06 0.84 -3.73
N LYS A 88 12.35 0.91 -3.41
CA LYS A 88 13.09 -0.24 -2.90
C LYS A 88 12.80 -0.43 -1.42
N VAL A 89 12.23 -1.59 -1.08
CA VAL A 89 11.94 -1.99 0.30
C VAL A 89 12.58 -3.33 0.57
N LYS A 90 13.63 -3.35 1.39
CA LYS A 90 14.47 -4.53 1.62
C LYS A 90 15.08 -5.04 0.29
N ASP A 91 14.73 -6.26 -0.10
CA ASP A 91 15.15 -6.96 -1.31
C ASP A 91 14.16 -6.83 -2.48
N ARG A 92 13.07 -6.08 -2.31
CA ARG A 92 12.00 -5.93 -3.31
C ARG A 92 11.88 -4.49 -3.81
N TYR A 93 11.44 -4.38 -5.06
CA TYR A 93 11.04 -3.12 -5.67
C TYR A 93 9.52 -3.07 -5.79
N LEU A 94 8.90 -2.08 -5.17
CA LEU A 94 7.46 -1.83 -5.26
C LEU A 94 7.19 -0.85 -6.39
N ASN A 95 6.24 -1.19 -7.26
CA ASN A 95 5.88 -0.32 -8.38
C ASN A 95 5.10 0.90 -7.88
N ILE A 96 5.56 2.08 -8.27
CA ILE A 96 4.85 3.35 -8.07
C ILE A 96 3.93 3.55 -9.27
N SER A 97 2.64 3.60 -9.01
CA SER A 97 1.61 3.73 -10.05
C SER A 97 1.48 5.16 -10.55
N SER A 98 1.53 6.12 -9.63
CA SER A 98 1.50 7.56 -9.91
C SER A 98 2.06 8.35 -8.73
N VAL A 99 2.44 9.58 -9.00
CA VAL A 99 2.79 10.59 -8.01
C VAL A 99 1.98 11.86 -8.30
N GLU A 100 1.55 12.55 -7.25
CA GLU A 100 0.74 13.76 -7.36
C GLU A 100 1.29 14.83 -6.40
N PRO A 101 1.98 15.87 -6.90
CA PRO A 101 2.38 17.02 -6.10
C PRO A 101 1.19 17.97 -5.91
N ASN A 102 0.78 18.19 -4.68
CA ASN A 102 -0.26 19.15 -4.31
C ASN A 102 0.36 20.31 -3.53
N PHE A 103 0.22 21.51 -4.05
CA PHE A 103 0.67 22.73 -3.40
C PHE A 103 -0.50 23.34 -2.64
N LEU A 104 -0.40 23.37 -1.33
CA LEU A 104 -1.44 23.85 -0.42
C LEU A 104 -0.96 25.09 0.31
N VAL A 105 -1.90 25.96 0.62
CA VAL A 105 -1.66 27.12 1.50
C VAL A 105 -2.49 26.90 2.75
N ASP A 106 -1.82 26.76 3.88
CA ASP A 106 -2.44 26.58 5.19
C ASP A 106 -2.17 27.82 6.08
N GLU A 107 -2.77 27.86 7.27
CA GLU A 107 -2.55 28.93 8.27
C GLU A 107 -1.07 29.08 8.66
N VAL A 108 -0.28 28.03 8.51
CA VAL A 108 1.17 27.99 8.80
C VAL A 108 2.03 28.47 7.62
N GLY A 109 1.46 28.54 6.40
CA GLY A 109 2.16 28.98 5.18
C GLY A 109 2.00 28.02 4.01
N ASP A 110 2.90 28.16 3.01
CA ASP A 110 2.93 27.30 1.84
C ASP A 110 3.41 25.88 2.23
N MET A 111 2.66 24.85 1.85
CA MET A 111 2.95 23.43 2.12
C MET A 111 2.90 22.63 0.82
N LEU A 112 3.83 21.70 0.68
CA LEU A 112 3.76 20.66 -0.36
C LEU A 112 3.21 19.37 0.25
N ASP A 113 2.18 18.79 -0.33
CA ASP A 113 1.72 17.42 -0.05
C ASP A 113 1.96 16.54 -1.27
N PHE A 114 3.02 15.75 -1.23
CA PHE A 114 3.43 14.87 -2.31
C PHE A 114 2.87 13.47 -2.09
N LEU A 115 1.87 13.09 -2.90
CA LEU A 115 1.20 11.80 -2.82
C LEU A 115 1.86 10.78 -3.73
N ILE A 116 2.18 9.60 -3.20
CA ILE A 116 2.80 8.49 -3.91
C ILE A 116 1.87 7.28 -3.84
N TYR A 117 1.36 6.83 -4.98
CA TYR A 117 0.49 5.67 -5.07
C TYR A 117 1.29 4.43 -5.43
N ILE A 118 1.19 3.40 -4.60
CA ILE A 118 1.95 2.16 -4.75
C ILE A 118 0.98 0.98 -4.87
N THR A 119 1.24 0.13 -5.87
CA THR A 119 0.51 -1.12 -6.05
C THR A 119 1.50 -2.28 -6.09
N TYR A 120 1.30 -3.29 -5.26
CA TYR A 120 2.17 -4.47 -5.21
C TYR A 120 1.40 -5.73 -4.83
N PHE A 121 2.00 -6.89 -5.14
CA PHE A 121 1.47 -8.19 -4.77
C PHE A 121 2.24 -8.76 -3.59
N ASP A 122 1.54 -9.36 -2.64
CA ASP A 122 2.15 -9.99 -1.48
C ASP A 122 1.50 -11.34 -1.18
N PHE A 123 2.28 -12.26 -0.61
CA PHE A 123 1.77 -13.58 -0.26
C PHE A 123 0.89 -13.51 0.98
N ILE A 124 -0.16 -14.34 0.98
CA ILE A 124 -1.02 -14.53 2.15
C ILE A 124 -0.31 -15.51 3.08
N LYS A 125 -0.21 -15.18 4.38
CA LYS A 125 0.07 -16.18 5.40
C LYS A 125 -1.15 -17.09 5.52
N LEU A 126 -1.11 -18.23 4.89
CA LEU A 126 -2.08 -19.28 5.17
C LEU A 126 -1.74 -19.85 6.55
N ASN A 127 -2.63 -19.70 7.50
CA ASN A 127 -2.58 -20.51 8.71
C ASN A 127 -2.90 -21.94 8.28
N ASN A 128 -1.90 -22.83 8.31
CA ASN A 128 -2.04 -24.22 7.94
C ASN A 128 -2.93 -25.02 8.92
N GLU A 129 -3.64 -24.37 9.82
CA GLU A 129 -4.27 -25.05 10.94
C GLU A 129 -5.67 -25.59 10.69
N THR A 130 -6.32 -25.34 9.56
CA THR A 130 -7.70 -25.84 9.33
C THR A 130 -8.12 -25.93 7.87
N CYS A 131 -7.25 -26.29 6.96
CA CYS A 131 -7.74 -26.88 5.72
C CYS A 131 -7.73 -28.39 5.92
N ASP A 132 -8.83 -28.94 6.41
CA ASP A 132 -9.10 -30.35 6.19
C ASP A 132 -8.92 -30.60 4.70
N ASN A 133 -7.99 -31.48 4.35
CA ASN A 133 -7.84 -31.93 2.98
C ASN A 133 -9.22 -32.41 2.53
N MET A 134 -9.82 -31.74 1.56
CA MET A 134 -11.00 -32.24 0.85
C MET A 134 -10.64 -33.52 0.08
N GLN A 135 -10.18 -34.56 0.78
CA GLN A 135 -9.83 -35.84 0.16
C GLN A 135 -11.03 -36.78 0.07
N ASP A 136 -12.10 -36.55 0.82
CA ASP A 136 -13.30 -37.38 0.78
C ASP A 136 -14.54 -36.49 0.59
N ILE A 137 -14.83 -36.12 -0.65
CA ILE A 137 -16.19 -35.72 -1.03
C ILE A 137 -16.97 -37.03 -1.16
N ASN A 138 -17.60 -37.45 -0.08
CA ASN A 138 -18.54 -38.58 -0.14
C ASN A 138 -19.85 -38.02 -0.73
N LEU A 139 -19.89 -37.96 -2.08
CA LEU A 139 -21.10 -37.65 -2.80
C LEU A 139 -22.03 -38.89 -2.65
N ASP A 140 -22.97 -38.81 -1.69
CA ASP A 140 -24.05 -39.81 -1.62
C ASP A 140 -24.97 -39.62 -2.82
N MET A 141 -24.59 -40.29 -3.93
CA MET A 141 -25.34 -40.27 -5.19
C MET A 141 -26.58 -41.18 -5.13
N LYS A 142 -26.80 -41.92 -4.02
CA LYS A 142 -27.93 -42.84 -3.92
C LYS A 142 -29.29 -42.13 -3.99
N GLY A 143 -29.40 -40.95 -3.39
CA GLY A 143 -30.62 -40.17 -3.48
C GLY A 143 -30.91 -39.61 -4.89
N TRP A 144 -29.87 -39.36 -5.67
CA TRP A 144 -29.97 -38.80 -7.02
C TRP A 144 -30.37 -39.90 -8.03
N LEU A 145 -29.81 -41.08 -7.92
CA LEU A 145 -30.13 -42.22 -8.77
C LEU A 145 -31.56 -42.73 -8.55
N ASN A 146 -32.08 -42.69 -7.31
CA ASN A 146 -33.45 -43.07 -7.02
C ASN A 146 -34.49 -42.11 -7.61
N GLY A 147 -34.13 -40.80 -7.78
CA GLY A 147 -34.99 -39.82 -8.47
C GLY A 147 -35.08 -40.03 -9.98
N ILE A 148 -34.06 -40.60 -10.60
CA ILE A 148 -34.00 -40.85 -12.05
C ILE A 148 -34.73 -42.14 -12.41
N THR A 149 -34.74 -43.16 -11.55
CA THR A 149 -35.40 -44.43 -11.80
C THR A 149 -36.92 -44.43 -11.64
N SER A 150 -37.47 -43.41 -10.91
CA SER A 150 -38.92 -43.30 -10.73
C SER A 150 -39.68 -42.69 -11.92
N ASN A 151 -38.97 -42.18 -12.94
CA ASN A 151 -39.56 -41.55 -14.12
C ASN A 151 -39.53 -42.43 -15.37
N ARG A 152 -39.41 -43.77 -15.21
CA ARG A 152 -39.57 -44.68 -16.35
C ARG A 152 -41.02 -45.10 -16.52
N TYR A 153 -41.67 -44.48 -17.50
CA TYR A 153 -42.72 -44.98 -18.37
C TYR A 153 -43.96 -45.63 -17.70
N LYS A 154 -45.00 -44.84 -17.55
CA LYS A 154 -46.34 -45.30 -17.86
C LYS A 154 -46.66 -44.87 -19.28
N LEU A 155 -46.52 -45.79 -20.20
CA LEU A 155 -47.25 -45.81 -21.45
C LEU A 155 -48.69 -46.24 -21.19
#